data_21fa44aa6608b75b49eeb7eff62489c5
#
_entry.id   21fa44aa6608b75b49eeb7eff62489c5
#
_cell.length_a   1.000
_cell.length_b   1.000
_cell.length_c   1.000
_cell.angle_alpha   90.00
_cell.angle_beta   90.00
_cell.angle_gamma   90.00
#
_symmetry.space_group_name_H-M   'P 1'
#
loop_
_entity.id
_entity.type
_entity.pdbx_description
1 polymer ?
#
loop_
_entity_poly.entity_id
_entity_poly.type
_entity_poly.pdbx_seq_one_letter_code
_entity_poly.pdbx_strand_id
1 'polypeptide(L)' 'METEFQPFANESDVLRIGHLEIENRVDRLTLTGDLVLSRDRAGLALARELQALLGRAIAS' A
#
# COMPACT_ATOMS: atom_id res chain seq x y z
N MET A 1 -10.92 -13.68 -9.25
CA MET A 1 -9.55 -13.32 -9.43
C MET A 1 -9.25 -11.93 -8.96
N GLU A 2 -8.24 -11.80 -8.14
CA GLU A 2 -7.89 -10.52 -7.62
C GLU A 2 -7.02 -9.75 -8.53
N THR A 3 -7.25 -8.45 -8.60
CA THR A 3 -6.39 -7.57 -9.36
C THR A 3 -5.42 -6.94 -8.41
N GLU A 4 -4.15 -7.14 -8.66
CA GLU A 4 -3.13 -6.56 -7.81
C GLU A 4 -3.09 -5.06 -7.99
N PHE A 5 -2.96 -4.33 -6.86
CA PHE A 5 -2.85 -2.89 -6.89
C PHE A 5 -1.57 -2.50 -7.62
N GLN A 6 -1.71 -1.69 -8.68
CA GLN A 6 -0.58 -1.27 -9.50
C GLN A 6 -0.33 0.21 -9.28
N PRO A 7 0.75 0.59 -8.61
CA PRO A 7 1.06 2.01 -8.39
C PRO A 7 1.10 2.78 -9.70
N PHE A 8 0.47 3.95 -9.68
CA PHE A 8 0.46 4.90 -10.81
C PHE A 8 -0.31 4.43 -12.02
N ALA A 9 -1.07 3.34 -11.92
CA ALA A 9 -1.76 2.81 -13.08
C ALA A 9 -3.05 3.54 -13.42
N ASN A 10 -3.67 4.18 -12.44
CA ASN A 10 -4.95 4.85 -12.66
C ASN A 10 -5.20 5.91 -11.60
N GLU A 11 -6.37 6.55 -11.66
CA GLU A 11 -6.72 7.65 -10.77
C GLU A 11 -7.73 7.25 -9.70
N SER A 12 -7.99 5.97 -9.53
CA SER A 12 -9.14 5.58 -8.72
C SER A 12 -8.92 4.44 -7.73
N ASP A 13 -7.93 3.57 -7.96
CA ASP A 13 -7.77 2.42 -7.09
C ASP A 13 -7.33 2.83 -5.69
N VAL A 14 -7.83 2.10 -4.71
CA VAL A 14 -7.50 2.33 -3.30
C VAL A 14 -7.08 1.01 -2.69
N LEU A 15 -5.94 1.02 -2.01
CA LEU A 15 -5.47 -0.13 -1.26
C LEU A 15 -5.47 0.21 0.22
N ARG A 16 -5.86 -0.73 1.05
CA ARG A 16 -5.83 -0.54 2.50
C ARG A 16 -4.87 -1.52 3.15
N ILE A 17 -4.01 -0.99 4.02
CA ILE A 17 -3.11 -1.78 4.82
C ILE A 17 -3.34 -1.34 6.27
N GLY A 18 -4.01 -2.18 7.07
CA GLY A 18 -4.43 -1.77 8.40
C GLY A 18 -5.38 -0.59 8.29
N HIS A 19 -5.07 0.50 8.98
CA HIS A 19 -5.86 1.73 8.91
C HIS A 19 -5.25 2.74 7.95
N LEU A 20 -4.24 2.33 7.20
CA LEU A 20 -3.62 3.18 6.21
C LEU A 20 -4.33 3.01 4.88
N GLU A 21 -4.66 4.12 4.24
CA GLU A 21 -5.33 4.10 2.95
C GLU A 21 -4.41 4.67 1.89
N ILE A 22 -4.18 3.92 0.82
CA ILE A 22 -3.31 4.33 -0.26
C ILE A 22 -4.15 4.58 -1.49
N GLU A 23 -4.19 5.82 -1.97
CA GLU A 23 -4.95 6.20 -3.13
C GLU A 23 -4.05 6.33 -4.34
N ASN A 24 -4.48 5.73 -5.42
CA ASN A 24 -3.71 5.71 -6.66
C ASN A 24 -4.01 6.93 -7.52
N ARG A 25 -2.95 7.50 -8.06
CA ARG A 25 -3.03 8.52 -9.11
C ARG A 25 -1.92 8.22 -10.10
N VAL A 26 -2.01 8.73 -11.31
CA VAL A 26 -1.00 8.41 -12.32
C VAL A 26 0.35 9.04 -12.00
N ASP A 27 0.36 10.11 -11.23
CA ASP A 27 1.60 10.82 -10.92
C ASP A 27 2.00 10.75 -9.44
N ARG A 28 1.21 10.07 -8.59
CA ARG A 28 1.54 10.01 -7.16
C ARG A 28 0.71 8.97 -6.44
N LEU A 29 1.19 8.56 -5.29
CA LEU A 29 0.42 7.76 -4.34
C LEU A 29 0.20 8.62 -3.11
N THR A 30 -1.04 8.66 -2.64
CA THR A 30 -1.36 9.39 -1.42
C THR A 30 -1.64 8.39 -0.31
N LEU A 31 -0.88 8.49 0.77
CA LEU A 31 -1.03 7.61 1.92
C LEU A 31 -1.59 8.41 3.07
N THR A 32 -2.76 8.02 3.56
CA THR A 32 -3.42 8.73 4.65
C THR A 32 -3.85 7.74 5.72
N GLY A 33 -4.06 8.24 6.93
CA GLY A 33 -4.47 7.41 8.05
C GLY A 33 -3.29 7.09 8.94
N ASP A 34 -3.36 5.93 9.60
CA ASP A 34 -2.30 5.54 10.49
C ASP A 34 -2.05 4.04 10.42
N LEU A 35 -0.87 3.62 10.85
CA LEU A 35 -0.48 2.24 10.84
C LEU A 35 0.46 2.00 12.01
N VAL A 36 0.12 1.02 12.84
CA VAL A 36 0.98 0.63 13.95
C VAL A 36 1.67 -0.67 13.59
N LEU A 37 2.99 -0.66 13.60
CA LEU A 37 3.78 -1.85 13.36
C LEU A 37 4.25 -2.40 14.68
N SER A 38 3.47 -3.27 15.26
CA SER A 38 3.83 -3.89 16.53
C SER A 38 4.88 -4.97 16.31
N ARG A 39 5.64 -5.26 17.38
CA ARG A 39 6.73 -6.21 17.27
C ARG A 39 6.21 -7.62 17.50
N ASP A 40 5.40 -8.09 16.57
CA ASP A 40 4.82 -9.41 16.64
C ASP A 40 4.46 -9.84 15.22
N ARG A 41 3.80 -10.99 15.12
CA ARG A 41 3.49 -11.58 13.82
C ARG A 41 2.56 -10.69 13.00
N ALA A 42 1.59 -10.07 13.64
CA ALA A 42 0.65 -9.19 12.94
C ALA A 42 1.35 -7.96 12.40
N GLY A 43 2.23 -7.36 13.20
CA GLY A 43 3.00 -6.19 12.76
C GLY A 43 3.93 -6.53 11.62
N LEU A 44 4.54 -7.71 11.66
CA LEU A 44 5.42 -8.15 10.59
C LEU A 44 4.65 -8.31 9.28
N ALA A 45 3.44 -8.88 9.35
CA ALA A 45 2.62 -9.04 8.16
C ALA A 45 2.28 -7.69 7.52
N LEU A 46 1.91 -6.70 8.35
CA LEU A 46 1.61 -5.36 7.83
C LEU A 46 2.86 -4.71 7.22
N ALA A 47 4.01 -4.90 7.86
CA ALA A 47 5.26 -4.34 7.35
C ALA A 47 5.61 -4.93 5.99
N ARG A 48 5.36 -6.23 5.82
CA ARG A 48 5.64 -6.88 4.54
C ARG A 48 4.71 -6.41 3.44
N GLU A 49 3.44 -6.16 3.77
CA GLU A 49 2.52 -5.62 2.79
C GLU A 49 2.96 -4.23 2.33
N LEU A 50 3.36 -3.40 3.29
CA LEU A 50 3.83 -2.06 2.96
C LEU A 50 5.12 -2.12 2.14
N GLN A 51 6.02 -3.02 2.50
CA GLN A 51 7.26 -3.20 1.76
C GLN A 51 6.98 -3.59 0.31
N ALA A 52 6.03 -4.51 0.10
CA ALA A 52 5.69 -4.94 -1.25
C ALA A 52 5.11 -3.79 -2.07
N LEU A 53 4.25 -2.98 -1.45
CA LEU A 53 3.69 -1.80 -2.12
C LEU A 53 4.79 -0.83 -2.53
N LEU A 54 5.69 -0.52 -1.61
CA LEU A 54 6.77 0.42 -1.89
C LEU A 54 7.70 -0.12 -2.96
N GLY A 55 7.95 -1.43 -2.95
CA GLY A 55 8.77 -2.07 -3.97
C GLY A 55 8.18 -1.94 -5.35
N ARG A 56 6.85 -2.12 -5.45
CA ARG A 56 6.18 -1.95 -6.75
C ARG A 56 6.22 -0.49 -7.21
N ALA A 57 6.06 0.44 -6.28
CA ALA A 57 6.14 1.87 -6.62
C ALA A 57 7.53 2.24 -7.13
N ILE A 58 8.56 1.70 -6.49
CA ILE A 58 9.94 1.97 -6.88
C ILE A 58 10.25 1.39 -8.26
N ALA A 59 9.71 0.21 -8.55
CA ALA A 59 9.95 -0.46 -9.82
C ALA A 59 9.16 0.12 -10.98
N SER A 60 8.21 0.94 -10.68
CA SER A 60 7.27 1.46 -11.67
C SER A 60 7.86 2.57 -12.53
#